data_57642db93bea4b3131137fb417ca21ce
#
_entry.id   57642db93bea4b3131137fb417ca21ce
#
_cell.length_a   1.000
_cell.length_b   1.000
_cell.length_c   1.000
_cell.angle_alpha   90.00
_cell.angle_beta   90.00
_cell.angle_gamma   90.00
#
_symmetry.space_group_name_H-M   'P 1'
#
loop_
_entity.id
_entity.type
_entity.pdbx_description
1 polymer ?
#
loop_
_entity_poly.entity_id
_entity_poly.type
_entity_poly.pdbx_seq_one_letter_code
_entity_poly.pdbx_strand_id
1 'polypeptide(L)'
;MRNEHYRCVKKKLKNIIITEIEECTSVEAMIKNGKRIGSGGYGAIYQLANGWLVKKSLKPSSLDAEEDKKNCLEGLGCKNDLLLEGLVMSVLSELNSEHFVKFEKIYKCGPNYYIMMENLGADCIPFTDFIETKQLSHKERLSILFQLTYALQLAHMKFSFVHGDLIGKNIMIKKVPREYKEYGMYGELDNQGIRVIIIDFGFSRLKYKGIPLYQTHRHPEWFRNDAERFDGTADICKIYNNPNFVKDLNISSNINKCKNRGLTHVAVPPFPINLTAEDILKSNLFDEITIET
;
A
#
# COMPACT_ATOMS: atom_id res chain seq x y z
N MET A 1 -20.34 15.63 -22.07
CA MET A 1 -20.13 15.38 -20.64
C MET A 1 -19.04 14.35 -20.32
N ARG A 2 -19.06 13.08 -20.83
CA ARG A 2 -17.98 12.11 -20.55
C ARG A 2 -16.58 12.55 -20.98
N ASN A 3 -16.44 13.19 -22.15
CA ASN A 3 -15.14 13.65 -22.69
C ASN A 3 -14.53 14.83 -21.93
N GLU A 4 -15.33 15.73 -21.39
CA GLU A 4 -14.83 16.88 -20.62
C GLU A 4 -14.38 16.46 -19.22
N HIS A 5 -15.14 15.56 -18.58
CA HIS A 5 -14.74 15.00 -17.29
C HIS A 5 -13.41 14.23 -17.41
N TYR A 6 -13.26 13.41 -18.46
CA TYR A 6 -12.03 12.67 -18.75
C TYR A 6 -10.83 13.60 -18.99
N ARG A 7 -11.03 14.70 -19.76
CA ARG A 7 -9.99 15.72 -19.97
C ARG A 7 -9.59 16.45 -18.69
N CYS A 8 -10.56 16.76 -17.83
CA CYS A 8 -10.30 17.41 -16.53
C CYS A 8 -9.53 16.49 -15.58
N VAL A 9 -9.86 15.21 -15.53
CA VAL A 9 -9.16 14.20 -14.71
C VAL A 9 -7.75 13.96 -15.22
N LYS A 10 -7.55 13.85 -16.56
CA LYS A 10 -6.21 13.81 -17.18
C LYS A 10 -5.34 15.00 -16.80
N LYS A 11 -5.93 16.20 -16.82
CA LYS A 11 -5.22 17.43 -16.46
C LYS A 11 -4.82 17.44 -14.98
N LYS A 12 -5.66 16.90 -14.07
CA LYS A 12 -5.33 16.78 -12.64
C LYS A 12 -4.25 15.73 -12.36
N LEU A 13 -4.33 14.54 -12.96
CA LEU A 13 -3.24 13.55 -12.82
C LEU A 13 -1.92 14.09 -13.39
N LYS A 14 -1.99 14.76 -14.53
CA LYS A 14 -0.84 15.41 -15.13
C LYS A 14 -0.26 16.48 -14.21
N ASN A 15 -1.08 17.23 -13.49
CA ASN A 15 -0.64 18.22 -12.52
C ASN A 15 0.01 17.61 -11.26
N ILE A 16 -0.54 16.51 -10.74
CA ILE A 16 0.07 15.78 -9.59
C ILE A 16 1.50 15.36 -9.93
N ILE A 17 1.77 14.95 -11.18
CA ILE A 17 3.10 14.49 -11.59
C ILE A 17 4.02 15.64 -12.02
N ILE A 18 3.47 16.69 -12.68
CA ILE A 18 4.29 17.74 -13.29
C ILE A 18 4.80 18.73 -12.25
N THR A 19 4.04 18.97 -11.16
CA THR A 19 4.47 19.88 -10.08
C THR A 19 5.54 19.26 -9.18
N GLU A 20 5.80 17.97 -9.28
CA GLU A 20 6.66 17.22 -8.38
C GLU A 20 7.92 16.63 -9.03
N ILE A 21 8.11 16.84 -10.35
CA ILE A 21 9.32 16.38 -11.04
C ILE A 21 10.33 17.53 -11.08
N GLU A 22 11.27 17.51 -10.17
CA GLU A 22 12.44 18.38 -10.21
C GLU A 22 13.55 17.82 -11.10
N GLU A 23 14.47 18.68 -11.51
CA GLU A 23 15.60 18.29 -12.34
C GLU A 23 16.47 17.22 -11.67
N CYS A 24 16.97 16.33 -12.47
CA CYS A 24 17.73 15.14 -12.10
C CYS A 24 18.94 15.40 -11.20
N THR A 25 19.64 16.50 -11.44
CA THR A 25 20.90 16.83 -10.76
C THR A 25 20.75 17.00 -9.25
N SER A 26 19.60 17.40 -8.76
CA SER A 26 19.35 17.60 -7.32
C SER A 26 19.25 16.27 -6.57
N VAL A 27 18.46 15.33 -7.06
CA VAL A 27 18.24 14.03 -6.36
C VAL A 27 19.48 13.14 -6.41
N GLU A 28 20.21 13.13 -7.51
CA GLU A 28 21.45 12.34 -7.62
C GLU A 28 22.55 12.87 -6.69
N ALA A 29 22.66 14.19 -6.53
CA ALA A 29 23.58 14.79 -5.57
C ALA A 29 23.19 14.45 -4.13
N MET A 30 21.88 14.47 -3.80
CA MET A 30 21.40 14.05 -2.49
C MET A 30 21.70 12.58 -2.19
N ILE A 31 21.50 11.68 -3.16
CA ILE A 31 21.79 10.24 -3.01
C ILE A 31 23.29 9.98 -2.85
N LYS A 32 24.14 10.71 -3.59
CA LYS A 32 25.61 10.58 -3.49
C LYS A 32 26.10 10.87 -2.07
N ASN A 33 25.45 11.80 -1.38
CA ASN A 33 25.77 12.17 0.00
C ASN A 33 24.89 11.41 1.03
N GLY A 34 23.97 10.57 0.57
CA GLY A 34 23.07 9.79 1.42
C GLY A 34 23.69 8.45 1.83
N LYS A 35 23.15 7.86 2.89
CA LYS A 35 23.50 6.53 3.37
C LYS A 35 22.57 5.50 2.76
N ARG A 36 23.09 4.49 2.05
CA ARG A 36 22.28 3.32 1.62
C ARG A 36 21.88 2.52 2.86
N ILE A 37 20.60 2.35 3.09
CA ILE A 37 20.03 1.66 4.27
C ILE A 37 19.37 0.32 3.91
N GLY A 38 19.06 0.09 2.64
CA GLY A 38 18.42 -1.14 2.21
C GLY A 38 18.46 -1.34 0.71
N SER A 39 18.17 -2.57 0.28
CA SER A 39 17.90 -2.92 -1.11
C SER A 39 16.99 -4.13 -1.19
N GLY A 40 16.08 -4.10 -2.13
CA GLY A 40 15.19 -5.21 -2.50
C GLY A 40 15.35 -5.55 -3.97
N GLY A 41 14.54 -6.48 -4.48
CA GLY A 41 14.55 -6.91 -5.88
C GLY A 41 14.28 -5.77 -6.88
N TYR A 42 13.69 -4.68 -6.44
CA TYR A 42 13.19 -3.59 -7.29
C TYR A 42 13.89 -2.26 -7.07
N GLY A 43 14.66 -2.09 -6.00
CA GLY A 43 15.31 -0.81 -5.76
C GLY A 43 16.28 -0.80 -4.58
N ALA A 44 17.08 0.26 -4.51
CA ALA A 44 17.89 0.60 -3.36
C ALA A 44 17.27 1.80 -2.64
N ILE A 45 17.36 1.79 -1.31
CA ILE A 45 16.83 2.85 -0.44
C ILE A 45 17.99 3.58 0.19
N TYR A 46 17.98 4.90 0.09
CA TYR A 46 18.98 5.80 0.64
C TYR A 46 18.33 6.74 1.65
N GLN A 47 18.97 6.88 2.80
CA GLN A 47 18.62 7.91 3.78
C GLN A 47 19.40 9.18 3.46
N LEU A 48 18.70 10.29 3.28
CA LEU A 48 19.27 11.60 3.00
C LEU A 48 19.65 12.33 4.27
N ALA A 49 20.51 13.35 4.15
CA ALA A 49 20.94 14.18 5.27
C ALA A 49 19.77 14.94 5.95
N ASN A 50 18.72 15.27 5.21
CA ASN A 50 17.50 15.89 5.73
C ASN A 50 16.52 14.92 6.41
N GLY A 51 16.89 13.64 6.52
CA GLY A 51 16.10 12.60 7.16
C GLY A 51 15.13 11.85 6.26
N TRP A 52 14.85 12.32 5.05
CA TRP A 52 13.98 11.65 4.08
C TRP A 52 14.63 10.39 3.50
N LEU A 53 13.81 9.50 2.96
CA LEU A 53 14.26 8.34 2.19
C LEU A 53 14.06 8.58 0.70
N VAL A 54 14.99 8.06 -0.09
CA VAL A 54 14.84 7.97 -1.55
C VAL A 54 14.97 6.51 -2.00
N LYS A 55 13.94 6.01 -2.68
CA LYS A 55 13.96 4.71 -3.38
C LYS A 55 14.38 4.94 -4.82
N LYS A 56 15.41 4.22 -5.27
CA LYS A 56 15.98 4.28 -6.62
C LYS A 56 15.91 2.91 -7.27
N SER A 57 15.54 2.82 -8.56
CA SER A 57 15.63 1.56 -9.31
C SER A 57 17.06 1.07 -9.42
N LEU A 58 17.27 -0.25 -9.27
CA LEU A 58 18.56 -0.90 -9.51
C LEU A 58 18.82 -1.15 -11.00
N LYS A 59 17.76 -1.18 -11.80
CA LYS A 59 17.87 -1.42 -13.25
C LYS A 59 17.40 -0.16 -13.98
N PRO A 60 18.21 0.37 -14.90
CA PRO A 60 17.75 1.44 -15.76
C PRO A 60 16.55 0.95 -16.56
N SER A 61 15.55 1.78 -16.72
CA SER A 61 14.44 1.49 -17.62
C SER A 61 14.95 1.51 -19.06
N SER A 62 14.75 0.41 -19.78
CA SER A 62 15.00 0.35 -21.23
C SER A 62 13.87 0.98 -22.05
N LEU A 63 12.82 1.48 -21.35
CA LEU A 63 11.61 1.99 -21.96
C LEU A 63 11.69 3.50 -22.20
N ASP A 64 10.98 3.97 -23.22
CA ASP A 64 10.72 5.40 -23.35
C ASP A 64 9.91 5.88 -22.13
N ALA A 65 10.58 6.63 -21.26
CA ALA A 65 10.00 7.09 -20.01
C ALA A 65 8.83 8.08 -20.23
N GLU A 66 8.80 8.80 -21.34
CA GLU A 66 7.67 9.69 -21.67
C GLU A 66 6.45 8.92 -22.16
N GLU A 67 6.65 7.90 -22.99
CA GLU A 67 5.58 7.02 -23.43
C GLU A 67 4.98 6.25 -22.26
N ASP A 68 5.80 5.67 -21.39
CA ASP A 68 5.33 4.94 -20.22
C ASP A 68 4.55 5.84 -19.25
N LYS A 69 5.08 7.03 -18.98
CA LYS A 69 4.38 8.05 -18.20
C LYS A 69 3.02 8.42 -18.81
N LYS A 70 2.97 8.61 -20.11
CA LYS A 70 1.72 8.89 -20.83
C LYS A 70 0.74 7.73 -20.68
N ASN A 71 1.19 6.50 -20.91
CA ASN A 71 0.36 5.30 -20.78
C ASN A 71 -0.20 5.12 -19.36
N CYS A 72 0.63 5.31 -18.33
CA CYS A 72 0.19 5.30 -16.94
C CYS A 72 -0.95 6.31 -16.71
N LEU A 73 -0.75 7.56 -17.13
CA LEU A 73 -1.70 8.65 -16.91
C LEU A 73 -2.98 8.53 -17.74
N GLU A 74 -2.94 7.77 -18.82
CA GLU A 74 -4.08 7.47 -19.67
C GLU A 74 -4.87 6.23 -19.23
N GLY A 75 -4.39 5.54 -18.18
CA GLY A 75 -5.02 4.32 -17.68
C GLY A 75 -4.74 3.11 -18.57
N LEU A 76 -3.75 3.20 -19.47
CA LEU A 76 -3.31 2.09 -20.32
C LEU A 76 -2.35 1.14 -19.60
N GLY A 77 -2.02 1.49 -18.33
CA GLY A 77 -1.13 0.75 -17.46
C GLY A 77 0.32 1.22 -17.52
N CYS A 78 1.07 0.95 -16.45
CA CYS A 78 2.45 1.34 -16.26
C CYS A 78 3.38 0.16 -16.52
N LYS A 79 4.52 0.43 -17.15
CA LYS A 79 5.61 -0.54 -17.29
C LYS A 79 6.72 -0.31 -16.25
N ASN A 80 6.87 0.91 -15.77
CA ASN A 80 7.87 1.25 -14.77
C ASN A 80 7.30 1.11 -13.35
N ASP A 81 7.90 0.23 -12.56
CA ASP A 81 7.45 -0.09 -11.21
C ASP A 81 7.51 1.10 -10.26
N LEU A 82 8.60 1.88 -10.29
CA LEU A 82 8.75 3.05 -9.43
C LEU A 82 7.81 4.19 -9.82
N LEU A 83 7.54 4.38 -11.11
CA LEU A 83 6.56 5.36 -11.52
C LEU A 83 5.18 4.99 -10.97
N LEU A 84 4.76 3.73 -11.14
CA LEU A 84 3.48 3.26 -10.60
C LEU A 84 3.44 3.40 -9.07
N GLU A 85 4.46 2.93 -8.38
CA GLU A 85 4.56 3.00 -6.92
C GLU A 85 4.43 4.44 -6.43
N GLY A 86 5.17 5.38 -7.02
CA GLY A 86 5.09 6.79 -6.66
C GLY A 86 3.72 7.40 -6.92
N LEU A 87 3.06 7.04 -8.05
CA LEU A 87 1.70 7.48 -8.35
C LEU A 87 0.69 6.94 -7.34
N VAL A 88 0.79 5.67 -6.99
CA VAL A 88 -0.07 5.05 -5.97
C VAL A 88 0.11 5.75 -4.64
N MET A 89 1.36 5.98 -4.20
CA MET A 89 1.65 6.69 -2.94
C MET A 89 1.08 8.11 -2.94
N SER A 90 1.24 8.85 -4.04
CA SER A 90 0.69 10.20 -4.19
C SER A 90 -0.84 10.21 -4.04
N VAL A 91 -1.53 9.24 -4.66
CA VAL A 91 -2.99 9.11 -4.54
C VAL A 91 -3.41 8.71 -3.11
N LEU A 92 -2.71 7.77 -2.49
CA LEU A 92 -2.99 7.35 -1.11
C LEU A 92 -2.77 8.48 -0.09
N SER A 93 -1.90 9.45 -0.38
CA SER A 93 -1.70 10.63 0.47
C SER A 93 -2.98 11.47 0.63
N GLU A 94 -3.93 11.40 -0.32
CA GLU A 94 -5.24 12.06 -0.21
C GLU A 94 -6.13 11.46 0.90
N LEU A 95 -5.78 10.28 1.44
CA LEU A 95 -6.48 9.70 2.60
C LEU A 95 -6.14 10.41 3.90
N ASN A 96 -5.00 11.10 3.95
CA ASN A 96 -4.44 11.69 5.16
C ASN A 96 -4.38 10.68 6.33
N SER A 97 -4.09 9.42 6.02
CA SER A 97 -4.05 8.31 6.97
C SER A 97 -2.62 8.02 7.40
N GLU A 98 -2.41 7.84 8.70
CA GLU A 98 -1.11 7.46 9.27
C GLU A 98 -0.72 6.00 9.01
N HIS A 99 -1.62 5.21 8.40
CA HIS A 99 -1.40 3.80 8.09
C HIS A 99 -0.73 3.56 6.75
N PHE A 100 -0.39 4.60 6.00
CA PHE A 100 0.39 4.53 4.78
C PHE A 100 1.66 5.36 4.93
N VAL A 101 2.80 4.86 4.42
CA VAL A 101 4.03 5.66 4.38
C VAL A 101 3.79 6.95 3.61
N LYS A 102 4.24 8.07 4.16
CA LYS A 102 4.02 9.39 3.55
C LYS A 102 4.88 9.55 2.31
N PHE A 103 4.22 9.95 1.25
CA PHE A 103 4.82 10.33 -0.01
C PHE A 103 5.24 11.80 0.03
N GLU A 104 6.39 12.11 -0.55
CA GLU A 104 6.84 13.49 -0.71
C GLU A 104 6.87 13.87 -2.19
N LYS A 105 7.60 13.12 -3.02
CA LYS A 105 7.85 13.51 -4.41
C LYS A 105 8.31 12.35 -5.30
N ILE A 106 8.04 12.45 -6.60
CA ILE A 106 8.67 11.64 -7.64
C ILE A 106 9.67 12.50 -8.40
N TYR A 107 10.88 11.98 -8.60
CA TYR A 107 11.86 12.58 -9.51
C TYR A 107 11.99 11.74 -10.75
N LYS A 108 12.23 12.39 -11.89
CA LYS A 108 12.54 11.76 -13.17
C LYS A 108 13.94 12.17 -13.62
N CYS A 109 14.80 11.19 -13.87
CA CYS A 109 16.16 11.39 -14.31
C CYS A 109 16.43 10.58 -15.58
N GLY A 110 16.27 11.17 -16.74
CA GLY A 110 16.31 10.42 -17.99
C GLY A 110 15.27 9.29 -17.98
N PRO A 111 15.66 8.02 -18.15
CA PRO A 111 14.72 6.88 -18.09
C PRO A 111 14.37 6.44 -16.66
N ASN A 112 15.00 6.98 -15.63
CA ASN A 112 14.87 6.51 -14.26
C ASN A 112 13.91 7.38 -13.45
N TYR A 113 13.18 6.73 -12.54
CA TYR A 113 12.36 7.38 -11.53
C TYR A 113 12.93 7.14 -10.14
N TYR A 114 12.65 8.09 -9.24
CA TYR A 114 13.02 8.06 -7.83
C TYR A 114 11.82 8.50 -7.03
N ILE A 115 11.60 7.85 -5.89
CA ILE A 115 10.52 8.21 -4.97
C ILE A 115 11.14 8.74 -3.68
N MET A 116 10.77 9.94 -3.28
CA MET A 116 11.07 10.48 -1.97
C MET A 116 9.89 10.21 -1.03
N MET A 117 10.18 9.66 0.15
CA MET A 117 9.20 9.28 1.15
C MET A 117 9.72 9.46 2.56
N GLU A 118 8.82 9.46 3.55
CA GLU A 118 9.19 9.60 4.95
C GLU A 118 10.11 8.47 5.43
N ASN A 119 10.98 8.82 6.37
CA ASN A 119 11.73 7.85 7.16
C ASN A 119 10.93 7.53 8.42
N LEU A 120 10.51 6.29 8.54
CA LEU A 120 9.68 5.82 9.65
C LEU A 120 10.44 5.76 11.00
N GLY A 121 11.80 5.86 10.96
CA GLY A 121 12.66 5.79 12.13
C GLY A 121 13.12 4.37 12.46
N ALA A 122 14.11 4.27 13.35
CA ALA A 122 14.70 2.98 13.77
C ALA A 122 13.77 2.16 14.69
N ASP A 123 12.78 2.79 15.28
CA ASP A 123 11.75 2.19 16.14
C ASP A 123 10.61 1.55 15.33
N CYS A 124 10.69 1.65 14.00
CA CYS A 124 9.73 1.08 13.07
C CYS A 124 10.36 -0.12 12.37
N ILE A 125 9.82 -1.31 12.59
CA ILE A 125 10.37 -2.57 12.07
C ILE A 125 9.32 -3.37 11.29
N PRO A 126 9.72 -4.21 10.31
CA PRO A 126 8.79 -5.09 9.62
C PRO A 126 8.02 -6.00 10.58
N PHE A 127 6.77 -6.29 10.26
CA PHE A 127 5.94 -7.18 11.08
C PHE A 127 6.56 -8.58 11.23
N THR A 128 7.23 -9.10 10.20
CA THR A 128 7.99 -10.36 10.27
C THR A 128 9.02 -10.34 11.40
N ASP A 129 9.82 -9.29 11.46
CA ASP A 129 10.89 -9.15 12.45
C ASP A 129 10.30 -8.87 13.85
N PHE A 130 9.19 -8.13 13.89
CA PHE A 130 8.49 -7.82 15.12
C PHE A 130 7.98 -9.08 15.84
N ILE A 131 7.36 -10.01 15.11
CA ILE A 131 6.85 -11.27 15.67
C ILE A 131 7.95 -12.29 16.04
N GLU A 132 9.14 -12.19 15.42
CA GLU A 132 10.30 -13.00 15.79
C GLU A 132 10.91 -12.54 17.12
N THR A 133 10.83 -11.26 17.41
CA THR A 133 11.41 -10.65 18.60
C THR A 133 10.45 -10.59 19.80
N LYS A 134 9.14 -10.75 19.54
CA LYS A 134 8.10 -10.56 20.55
C LYS A 134 6.92 -11.50 20.35
N GLN A 135 6.55 -12.21 21.39
CA GLN A 135 5.26 -12.89 21.44
C GLN A 135 4.14 -11.85 21.65
N LEU A 136 3.26 -11.72 20.66
CA LEU A 136 2.13 -10.82 20.72
C LEU A 136 1.03 -11.33 21.65
N SER A 137 0.50 -10.46 22.48
CA SER A 137 -0.73 -10.70 23.21
C SER A 137 -1.93 -10.77 22.26
N HIS A 138 -3.04 -11.33 22.74
CA HIS A 138 -4.30 -11.38 21.99
C HIS A 138 -4.74 -9.96 21.54
N LYS A 139 -4.76 -8.99 22.45
CA LYS A 139 -5.15 -7.61 22.15
C LYS A 139 -4.24 -6.89 21.16
N GLU A 140 -2.93 -7.14 21.22
CA GLU A 140 -1.99 -6.59 20.24
C GLU A 140 -2.26 -7.14 18.83
N ARG A 141 -2.58 -8.44 18.73
CA ARG A 141 -2.97 -9.04 17.44
C ARG A 141 -4.25 -8.43 16.88
N LEU A 142 -5.27 -8.27 17.72
CA LEU A 142 -6.52 -7.61 17.36
C LEU A 142 -6.27 -6.17 16.89
N SER A 143 -5.47 -5.40 17.63
CA SER A 143 -5.13 -4.03 17.26
C SER A 143 -4.42 -3.94 15.91
N ILE A 144 -3.44 -4.82 15.65
CA ILE A 144 -2.74 -4.87 14.36
C ILE A 144 -3.71 -5.21 13.22
N LEU A 145 -4.56 -6.23 13.41
CA LEU A 145 -5.53 -6.65 12.41
C LEU A 145 -6.56 -5.56 12.10
N PHE A 146 -7.07 -4.90 13.16
CA PHE A 146 -8.01 -3.79 12.99
C PHE A 146 -7.41 -2.67 12.16
N GLN A 147 -6.24 -2.14 12.59
CA GLN A 147 -5.58 -1.02 11.92
C GLN A 147 -5.30 -1.34 10.45
N LEU A 148 -4.83 -2.57 10.16
CA LEU A 148 -4.54 -3.02 8.80
C LEU A 148 -5.82 -3.12 7.96
N THR A 149 -6.88 -3.72 8.52
CA THR A 149 -8.18 -3.86 7.85
C THR A 149 -8.82 -2.50 7.59
N TYR A 150 -8.74 -1.59 8.56
CA TYR A 150 -9.24 -0.23 8.44
C TYR A 150 -8.51 0.56 7.34
N ALA A 151 -7.18 0.49 7.30
CA ALA A 151 -6.40 1.14 6.26
C ALA A 151 -6.80 0.67 4.85
N LEU A 152 -6.94 -0.64 4.67
CA LEU A 152 -7.39 -1.22 3.40
C LEU A 152 -8.82 -0.80 3.05
N GLN A 153 -9.73 -0.76 4.03
CA GLN A 153 -11.10 -0.30 3.82
C GLN A 153 -11.15 1.14 3.31
N LEU A 154 -10.42 2.06 3.94
CA LEU A 154 -10.35 3.46 3.50
C LEU A 154 -9.85 3.58 2.06
N ALA A 155 -8.76 2.90 1.74
CA ALA A 155 -8.15 2.96 0.41
C ALA A 155 -9.03 2.28 -0.64
N HIS A 156 -9.64 1.15 -0.31
CA HIS A 156 -10.52 0.42 -1.22
C HIS A 156 -11.79 1.20 -1.53
N MET A 157 -12.47 1.74 -0.54
CA MET A 157 -13.69 2.55 -0.74
C MET A 157 -13.44 3.77 -1.61
N LYS A 158 -12.33 4.49 -1.37
CA LYS A 158 -12.06 5.74 -2.08
C LYS A 158 -11.49 5.53 -3.47
N PHE A 159 -10.66 4.48 -3.64
CA PHE A 159 -9.84 4.31 -4.83
C PHE A 159 -9.93 2.91 -5.46
N SER A 160 -10.76 2.00 -4.98
CA SER A 160 -10.74 0.57 -5.37
C SER A 160 -9.30 0.01 -5.30
N PHE A 161 -8.61 0.37 -4.22
CA PHE A 161 -7.21 0.03 -4.02
C PHE A 161 -7.00 -1.45 -3.71
N VAL A 162 -5.97 -2.03 -4.30
CA VAL A 162 -5.45 -3.36 -3.97
C VAL A 162 -3.94 -3.25 -3.84
N HIS A 163 -3.38 -3.71 -2.73
CA HIS A 163 -1.94 -3.71 -2.50
C HIS A 163 -1.22 -4.72 -3.40
N GLY A 164 -1.80 -5.90 -3.55
CA GLY A 164 -1.30 -6.96 -4.43
C GLY A 164 -0.15 -7.79 -3.84
N ASP A 165 0.67 -7.23 -2.97
CA ASP A 165 1.79 -7.92 -2.30
C ASP A 165 1.81 -7.63 -0.79
N LEU A 166 0.65 -7.78 -0.12
CA LEU A 166 0.51 -7.52 1.31
C LEU A 166 1.05 -8.70 2.13
N ILE A 167 2.34 -8.67 2.39
CA ILE A 167 3.08 -9.65 3.21
C ILE A 167 3.69 -8.98 4.43
N GLY A 168 4.11 -9.75 5.42
CA GLY A 168 4.62 -9.21 6.68
C GLY A 168 5.83 -8.26 6.56
N LYS A 169 6.62 -8.37 5.48
CA LYS A 169 7.73 -7.45 5.19
C LYS A 169 7.26 -6.08 4.70
N ASN A 170 6.06 -6.02 4.12
CA ASN A 170 5.46 -4.79 3.58
C ASN A 170 4.50 -4.13 4.58
N ILE A 171 4.49 -4.63 5.82
CA ILE A 171 3.74 -4.09 6.96
C ILE A 171 4.75 -3.71 8.03
N MET A 172 4.82 -2.43 8.36
CA MET A 172 5.72 -1.91 9.37
C MET A 172 4.97 -1.71 10.68
N ILE A 173 5.63 -2.07 11.77
CA ILE A 173 5.15 -1.88 13.13
C ILE A 173 5.98 -0.79 13.80
N LYS A 174 5.33 0.30 14.18
CA LYS A 174 5.93 1.39 14.93
C LYS A 174 5.44 1.37 16.36
N LYS A 175 6.36 1.44 17.34
CA LYS A 175 6.00 1.66 18.73
C LYS A 175 5.56 3.12 18.91
N VAL A 176 4.41 3.31 19.56
CA VAL A 176 3.83 4.61 19.86
C VAL A 176 3.32 4.63 21.30
N PRO A 177 3.00 5.77 21.90
CA PRO A 177 2.26 5.80 23.16
C PRO A 177 0.96 5.01 23.05
N ARG A 178 0.61 4.27 24.10
CA ARG A 178 -0.68 3.58 24.17
C ARG A 178 -1.78 4.59 24.41
N GLU A 179 -2.78 4.60 23.54
CA GLU A 179 -3.92 5.52 23.59
C GLU A 179 -5.14 4.90 22.92
N TYR A 180 -6.30 5.41 23.25
CA TYR A 180 -7.52 5.19 22.47
C TYR A 180 -7.53 6.18 21.32
N LYS A 181 -7.82 5.69 20.13
CA LYS A 181 -7.83 6.48 18.90
C LYS A 181 -9.13 6.28 18.15
N GLU A 182 -9.70 7.38 17.70
CA GLU A 182 -10.95 7.39 16.92
C GLU A 182 -10.73 6.85 15.50
N TYR A 183 -11.63 5.95 15.10
CA TYR A 183 -11.68 5.34 13.78
C TYR A 183 -13.05 5.55 13.10
N GLY A 184 -13.61 6.74 13.28
CA GLY A 184 -14.89 7.15 12.69
C GLY A 184 -16.04 6.25 13.14
N MET A 185 -16.82 5.72 12.20
CA MET A 185 -17.99 4.88 12.50
C MET A 185 -17.69 3.54 13.23
N TYR A 186 -16.41 3.21 13.38
CA TYR A 186 -15.98 1.98 14.09
C TYR A 186 -15.60 2.23 15.56
N GLY A 187 -15.79 3.47 16.05
CA GLY A 187 -15.52 3.83 17.43
C GLY A 187 -14.06 4.08 17.73
N GLU A 188 -13.71 4.03 19.01
CA GLU A 188 -12.34 4.21 19.49
C GLU A 188 -11.65 2.86 19.69
N LEU A 189 -10.42 2.74 19.19
CA LEU A 189 -9.56 1.58 19.34
C LEU A 189 -8.43 1.85 20.32
N ASP A 190 -8.21 0.94 21.26
CA ASP A 190 -6.95 0.87 22.02
C ASP A 190 -5.83 0.38 21.10
N ASN A 191 -4.91 1.27 20.75
CA ASN A 191 -3.81 0.98 19.81
C ASN A 191 -2.76 0.01 20.38
N GLN A 192 -2.86 -0.38 21.66
CA GLN A 192 -1.92 -1.26 22.37
C GLN A 192 -0.44 -0.80 22.30
N GLY A 193 -0.21 0.50 22.11
CA GLY A 193 1.13 1.07 21.90
C GLY A 193 1.75 0.74 20.54
N ILE A 194 0.92 0.41 19.55
CA ILE A 194 1.32 -0.06 18.23
C ILE A 194 0.63 0.79 17.15
N ARG A 195 1.41 1.19 16.12
CA ARG A 195 0.89 1.73 14.87
C ARG A 195 1.32 0.84 13.72
N VAL A 196 0.38 0.51 12.85
CA VAL A 196 0.61 -0.24 11.62
C VAL A 196 0.77 0.72 10.45
N ILE A 197 1.80 0.51 9.62
CA ILE A 197 2.07 1.32 8.42
C ILE A 197 2.32 0.38 7.25
N ILE A 198 1.60 0.58 6.15
CA ILE A 198 1.72 -0.18 4.91
C ILE A 198 2.75 0.51 4.01
N ILE A 199 3.65 -0.29 3.42
CA ILE A 199 4.74 0.16 2.55
C ILE A 199 4.81 -0.71 1.28
N ASP A 200 5.62 -0.29 0.31
CA ASP A 200 5.97 -1.01 -0.94
C ASP A 200 4.78 -1.29 -1.86
N PHE A 201 4.39 -0.26 -2.61
CA PHE A 201 3.23 -0.29 -3.50
C PHE A 201 3.57 -0.73 -4.93
N GLY A 202 4.73 -1.34 -5.14
CA GLY A 202 5.20 -1.74 -6.47
C GLY A 202 4.32 -2.75 -7.20
N PHE A 203 3.43 -3.46 -6.51
CA PHE A 203 2.42 -4.38 -7.07
C PHE A 203 0.99 -3.85 -6.95
N SER A 204 0.86 -2.65 -6.45
CA SER A 204 -0.47 -2.11 -6.16
C SER A 204 -1.18 -1.66 -7.42
N ARG A 205 -2.48 -1.55 -7.29
CA ARG A 205 -3.38 -1.03 -8.32
C ARG A 205 -4.54 -0.30 -7.66
N LEU A 206 -5.03 0.73 -8.32
CA LEU A 206 -6.16 1.52 -7.85
C LEU A 206 -6.85 2.25 -9.01
N LYS A 207 -8.01 2.83 -8.73
CA LYS A 207 -8.70 3.73 -9.64
C LYS A 207 -8.72 5.13 -9.07
N TYR A 208 -8.08 6.07 -9.75
CA TYR A 208 -8.12 7.48 -9.36
C TYR A 208 -9.01 8.27 -10.30
N LYS A 209 -10.16 8.73 -9.79
CA LYS A 209 -11.17 9.47 -10.59
C LYS A 209 -11.57 8.73 -11.89
N GLY A 210 -11.69 7.41 -11.78
CA GLY A 210 -12.07 6.55 -12.90
C GLY A 210 -10.91 6.12 -13.81
N ILE A 211 -9.69 6.62 -13.59
CA ILE A 211 -8.50 6.19 -14.34
C ILE A 211 -7.81 5.06 -13.57
N PRO A 212 -7.66 3.87 -14.16
CA PRO A 212 -6.95 2.76 -13.53
C PRO A 212 -5.44 2.99 -13.58
N LEU A 213 -4.79 2.80 -12.43
CA LEU A 213 -3.34 2.74 -12.27
C LEU A 213 -2.96 1.30 -11.92
N TYR A 214 -2.15 0.65 -12.75
CA TYR A 214 -1.73 -0.75 -12.58
C TYR A 214 -0.51 -1.06 -13.44
N GLN A 215 0.15 -2.19 -13.16
CA GLN A 215 1.24 -2.70 -13.99
C GLN A 215 0.73 -3.51 -15.18
N THR A 216 1.37 -3.35 -16.34
CA THR A 216 1.02 -4.09 -17.56
C THR A 216 1.87 -5.33 -17.79
N HIS A 217 3.09 -5.38 -17.28
CA HIS A 217 4.06 -6.43 -17.60
C HIS A 217 4.09 -7.57 -16.58
N ARG A 218 3.39 -7.43 -15.45
CA ARG A 218 3.30 -8.47 -14.43
C ARG A 218 1.92 -9.08 -14.45
N HIS A 219 1.86 -10.35 -14.83
CA HIS A 219 0.70 -11.20 -14.66
C HIS A 219 -0.62 -10.62 -15.23
N PRO A 220 -0.64 -10.10 -16.47
CA PRO A 220 -1.88 -9.61 -17.09
C PRO A 220 -2.94 -10.72 -17.20
N GLU A 221 -2.52 -11.98 -17.28
CA GLU A 221 -3.37 -13.16 -17.34
C GLU A 221 -4.07 -13.52 -16.02
N TRP A 222 -3.67 -12.93 -14.90
CA TRP A 222 -4.27 -13.24 -13.58
C TRP A 222 -5.65 -12.60 -13.39
N PHE A 223 -6.04 -11.67 -14.24
CA PHE A 223 -7.30 -10.96 -14.12
C PHE A 223 -8.08 -11.04 -15.43
N ARG A 224 -9.29 -11.58 -15.35
CA ARG A 224 -10.19 -11.71 -16.50
C ARG A 224 -10.83 -10.40 -16.89
N ASN A 225 -11.03 -9.51 -15.91
CA ASN A 225 -11.70 -8.23 -16.10
C ASN A 225 -11.28 -7.20 -15.03
N ASP A 226 -11.74 -5.96 -15.19
CA ASP A 226 -11.41 -4.88 -14.27
C ASP A 226 -11.98 -5.07 -12.86
N ALA A 227 -13.13 -5.75 -12.71
CA ALA A 227 -13.70 -6.00 -11.39
C ALA A 227 -12.79 -6.91 -10.56
N GLU A 228 -12.27 -8.00 -11.16
CA GLU A 228 -11.32 -8.91 -10.49
C GLU A 228 -9.99 -8.21 -10.19
N ARG A 229 -9.52 -7.36 -11.12
CA ARG A 229 -8.25 -6.63 -10.96
C ARG A 229 -8.27 -5.69 -9.77
N PHE A 230 -9.41 -5.08 -9.47
CA PHE A 230 -9.57 -4.08 -8.40
C PHE A 230 -10.37 -4.60 -7.20
N ASP A 231 -10.41 -5.91 -7.01
CA ASP A 231 -11.05 -6.55 -5.85
C ASP A 231 -10.08 -6.62 -4.65
N GLY A 232 -10.36 -5.83 -3.61
CA GLY A 232 -9.58 -5.78 -2.37
C GLY A 232 -9.66 -7.04 -1.51
N THR A 233 -10.58 -7.96 -1.79
CA THR A 233 -10.75 -9.22 -1.05
C THR A 233 -9.47 -10.06 -1.03
N ALA A 234 -8.65 -9.98 -2.08
CA ALA A 234 -7.39 -10.69 -2.17
C ALA A 234 -6.40 -10.30 -1.05
N ASP A 235 -6.29 -9.02 -0.73
CA ASP A 235 -5.42 -8.54 0.35
C ASP A 235 -5.95 -8.96 1.71
N ILE A 236 -7.26 -8.85 1.93
CA ILE A 236 -7.93 -9.31 3.15
C ILE A 236 -7.68 -10.80 3.37
N CYS A 237 -7.87 -11.62 2.34
CA CYS A 237 -7.62 -13.05 2.44
C CYS A 237 -6.14 -13.39 2.72
N LYS A 238 -5.19 -12.63 2.20
CA LYS A 238 -3.76 -12.79 2.54
C LYS A 238 -3.50 -12.58 4.03
N ILE A 239 -4.09 -11.55 4.63
CA ILE A 239 -3.96 -11.26 6.06
C ILE A 239 -4.57 -12.38 6.88
N TYR A 240 -5.83 -12.72 6.63
CA TYR A 240 -6.59 -13.65 7.45
C TYR A 240 -6.25 -15.14 7.20
N ASN A 241 -5.49 -15.45 6.15
CA ASN A 241 -4.89 -16.77 5.96
C ASN A 241 -3.49 -16.89 6.58
N ASN A 242 -2.87 -15.80 6.99
CA ASN A 242 -1.55 -15.82 7.57
C ASN A 242 -1.64 -16.16 9.08
N PRO A 243 -1.12 -17.34 9.52
CA PRO A 243 -1.21 -17.76 10.92
C PRO A 243 -0.55 -16.78 11.89
N ASN A 244 0.43 -16.00 11.45
CA ASN A 244 1.10 -15.02 12.30
C ASN A 244 0.19 -13.87 12.71
N PHE A 245 -0.83 -13.54 11.88
CA PHE A 245 -1.82 -12.54 12.24
C PHE A 245 -2.97 -13.13 13.08
N VAL A 246 -3.42 -14.33 12.75
CA VAL A 246 -4.68 -14.88 13.24
C VAL A 246 -4.53 -16.00 14.27
N LYS A 247 -3.30 -16.33 14.69
CA LYS A 247 -3.05 -17.33 15.71
C LYS A 247 -3.82 -16.97 16.99
N ASP A 248 -4.51 -17.96 17.51
CA ASP A 248 -5.30 -17.87 18.76
C ASP A 248 -6.49 -16.87 18.71
N LEU A 249 -6.85 -16.37 17.52
CA LEU A 249 -8.05 -15.57 17.33
C LEU A 249 -9.24 -16.47 16.96
N ASN A 250 -10.36 -16.26 17.62
CA ASN A 250 -11.62 -16.93 17.28
C ASN A 250 -12.24 -16.27 16.04
N ILE A 251 -11.73 -16.63 14.85
CA ILE A 251 -12.16 -16.04 13.60
C ILE A 251 -13.48 -16.65 13.17
N SER A 252 -14.49 -15.81 12.92
CA SER A 252 -15.81 -16.24 12.48
C SER A 252 -15.77 -17.13 11.22
N SER A 253 -16.77 -18.00 11.05
CA SER A 253 -16.87 -18.92 9.90
C SER A 253 -16.85 -18.20 8.54
N ASN A 254 -17.27 -16.93 8.50
CA ASN A 254 -17.25 -16.12 7.28
C ASN A 254 -15.82 -15.74 6.84
N ILE A 255 -14.93 -15.45 7.80
CA ILE A 255 -13.50 -15.20 7.54
C ILE A 255 -12.81 -16.52 7.15
N ASN A 256 -13.27 -17.65 7.68
CA ASN A 256 -12.78 -18.97 7.30
C ASN A 256 -12.96 -19.33 5.81
N LYS A 257 -13.85 -18.66 5.07
CA LYS A 257 -14.00 -18.83 3.62
C LYS A 257 -12.72 -18.53 2.82
N CYS A 258 -11.83 -17.69 3.36
CA CYS A 258 -10.51 -17.45 2.79
C CYS A 258 -9.57 -18.69 2.88
N LYS A 259 -9.76 -19.59 3.87
CA LYS A 259 -8.87 -20.73 4.14
C LYS A 259 -8.86 -21.82 3.07
N ASN A 260 -9.97 -21.99 2.35
CA ASN A 260 -10.12 -23.08 1.39
C ASN A 260 -9.50 -22.81 0.01
N ARG A 261 -8.75 -21.74 -0.13
CA ARG A 261 -8.10 -21.37 -1.39
C ARG A 261 -6.62 -21.24 -1.13
N GLY A 262 -5.87 -22.27 -1.50
CA GLY A 262 -4.41 -22.23 -1.50
C GLY A 262 -3.94 -21.04 -2.31
N LEU A 263 -3.80 -19.90 -1.67
CA LEU A 263 -3.12 -18.73 -2.21
C LEU A 263 -1.61 -19.01 -2.21
N THR A 264 -1.20 -20.02 -2.97
CA THR A 264 0.11 -20.00 -3.59
C THR A 264 0.14 -18.81 -4.52
N HIS A 265 1.29 -18.25 -4.81
CA HIS A 265 1.50 -17.04 -5.62
C HIS A 265 0.78 -16.99 -6.98
N VAL A 266 -0.04 -17.96 -7.31
CA VAL A 266 -0.67 -18.24 -8.62
C VAL A 266 -2.15 -18.60 -8.49
N ALA A 267 -2.90 -18.14 -7.52
CA ALA A 267 -4.33 -18.43 -7.47
C ALA A 267 -5.13 -17.39 -8.26
N VAL A 268 -5.43 -17.71 -9.47
CA VAL A 268 -6.51 -17.09 -10.25
C VAL A 268 -7.83 -17.64 -9.75
N PRO A 269 -8.73 -16.84 -9.22
CA PRO A 269 -10.06 -17.29 -8.84
C PRO A 269 -11.03 -17.34 -10.02
N PRO A 270 -12.13 -18.07 -9.85
CA PRO A 270 -13.44 -17.47 -9.91
C PRO A 270 -13.86 -17.11 -8.48
N PHE A 271 -13.71 -15.85 -8.10
CA PHE A 271 -14.15 -15.41 -6.78
C PHE A 271 -15.61 -15.00 -6.81
N PRO A 272 -16.47 -15.62 -6.01
CA PRO A 272 -17.48 -14.92 -5.28
C PRO A 272 -17.18 -15.05 -3.79
N ILE A 273 -16.27 -14.24 -3.26
CA ILE A 273 -16.21 -14.03 -1.83
C ILE A 273 -16.65 -12.60 -1.61
N ASN A 274 -17.85 -12.44 -1.11
CA ASN A 274 -18.39 -11.17 -0.66
C ASN A 274 -17.89 -10.85 0.77
N LEU A 275 -16.60 -11.08 1.07
CA LEU A 275 -16.00 -10.69 2.34
C LEU A 275 -15.22 -9.41 2.14
N THR A 276 -15.81 -8.30 2.52
CA THR A 276 -15.15 -6.99 2.46
C THR A 276 -14.42 -6.70 3.77
N ALA A 277 -13.48 -5.76 3.74
CA ALA A 277 -12.88 -5.23 4.95
C ALA A 277 -13.94 -4.62 5.90
N GLU A 278 -14.99 -4.04 5.33
CA GLU A 278 -16.11 -3.47 6.07
C GLU A 278 -16.87 -4.54 6.87
N ASP A 279 -17.14 -5.71 6.28
CA ASP A 279 -17.82 -6.82 6.97
C ASP A 279 -17.01 -7.30 8.18
N ILE A 280 -15.68 -7.28 8.06
CA ILE A 280 -14.78 -7.67 9.14
C ILE A 280 -14.78 -6.61 10.25
N LEU A 281 -14.68 -5.33 9.89
CA LEU A 281 -14.66 -4.22 10.85
C LEU A 281 -15.99 -4.10 11.62
N LYS A 282 -17.10 -4.48 11.01
CA LYS A 282 -18.44 -4.53 11.65
C LYS A 282 -18.72 -5.83 12.41
N SER A 283 -17.80 -6.78 12.39
CA SER A 283 -17.95 -8.02 13.17
C SER A 283 -17.55 -7.79 14.64
N ASN A 284 -18.02 -8.68 15.52
CA ASN A 284 -17.66 -8.67 16.95
C ASN A 284 -16.20 -9.09 17.23
N LEU A 285 -15.39 -9.25 16.21
CA LEU A 285 -13.97 -9.66 16.35
C LEU A 285 -13.17 -8.68 17.18
N PHE A 286 -13.52 -7.40 17.16
CA PHE A 286 -12.74 -6.32 17.77
C PHE A 286 -13.36 -5.74 19.05
N ASP A 287 -14.49 -6.27 19.53
CA ASP A 287 -15.22 -5.77 20.71
C ASP A 287 -14.34 -5.62 21.97
N GLU A 288 -13.31 -6.49 22.12
CA GLU A 288 -12.42 -6.45 23.28
C GLU A 288 -11.47 -5.25 23.31
N ILE A 289 -11.30 -4.55 22.19
CA ILE A 289 -10.35 -3.44 22.02
C ILE A 289 -10.99 -2.15 21.51
N THR A 290 -12.27 -2.18 21.17
CA THR A 290 -13.04 -1.01 20.72
C THR A 290 -13.98 -0.54 21.83
N ILE A 291 -14.22 0.78 21.86
CA ILE A 291 -15.27 1.40 22.67
C ILE A 291 -16.28 2.00 21.67
N GLU A 292 -17.53 1.57 21.77
CA GLU A 292 -18.61 2.20 21.04
C GLU A 292 -18.84 3.61 21.61
N THR A 293 -18.81 4.62 20.74
CA THR A 293 -19.06 6.02 21.07
C THR A 293 -20.51 6.38 20.87
#